data_08196d2ee8bf5b91bb5a536db5d9e9d7
#
_entry.id   08196d2ee8bf5b91bb5a536db5d9e9d7
#
_cell.length_a   1.000
_cell.length_b   1.000
_cell.length_c   1.000
_cell.angle_alpha   90.00
_cell.angle_beta   90.00
_cell.angle_gamma   90.00
#
_symmetry.space_group_name_H-M   'P 1'
#
loop_
_entity.id
_entity.type
_entity.pdbx_description
1 polymer ?
#
loop_
_entity_poly.entity_id
_entity_poly.type
_entity_poly.pdbx_seq_one_letter_code
_entity_poly.pdbx_strand_id
1 'polypeptide(L)'
;PLLITVQLSATALISLSLWVIIIIDFPSLIKFLIIFISSSISCGVRTAEMMVGRPVNFKVEKQPKKAGDVVLKVENLSVLNNKKVLGLKNFSIEVKKGEILGIAGVEGNGQTELIEAITGMRHVKEGKIILKGEDITNISIRKRIDSGIGHIPEDRQKRGLVLDYTLENNIVLQRYNKEPFSKYGLLQKDAIHDYAENIINEFDVRSGQGGASLARTMSGGNQQKAIIGREIGLDPDLLIAVQPTRGLDVGSIEYIHKRLIGERDADKAVLLVSLELSEVMNLADRIAIVNGGELIGVVNAAETDENEIGLMMAGVHKGGSKHD
;
A
#
# COMPACT_ATOMS: atom_id res chain seq x y z
N PRO A 1 13.62 44.96 -26.97
CA PRO A 1 12.50 44.12 -26.62
C PRO A 1 12.19 43.19 -27.79
N LEU A 2 12.68 41.98 -27.72
CA LEU A 2 12.34 40.92 -28.69
C LEU A 2 11.25 40.08 -28.05
N LEU A 3 10.05 40.19 -28.62
CA LEU A 3 8.93 39.29 -28.32
C LEU A 3 9.19 38.01 -29.13
N ILE A 4 9.55 36.93 -28.47
CA ILE A 4 9.52 35.60 -29.08
C ILE A 4 8.21 34.97 -28.72
N THR A 5 7.27 34.92 -29.65
CA THR A 5 6.01 34.18 -29.53
C THR A 5 6.29 32.74 -29.92
N VAL A 6 6.36 31.83 -28.99
CA VAL A 6 6.41 30.40 -29.26
C VAL A 6 5.00 29.86 -29.25
N GLN A 7 4.47 29.53 -30.42
CA GLN A 7 3.23 28.78 -30.58
C GLN A 7 3.55 27.29 -30.39
N LEU A 8 3.21 26.74 -29.23
CA LEU A 8 3.28 25.31 -28.98
C LEU A 8 1.91 24.67 -29.31
N SER A 9 1.91 23.69 -30.20
CA SER A 9 0.72 22.93 -30.54
C SER A 9 0.30 22.04 -29.36
N ALA A 10 -1.01 21.81 -29.20
CA ALA A 10 -1.62 21.06 -28.11
C ALA A 10 -1.07 19.62 -27.93
N THR A 11 -0.39 19.07 -28.91
CA THR A 11 0.20 17.73 -28.91
C THR A 11 1.56 17.67 -28.17
N ALA A 12 2.23 18.79 -27.95
CA ALA A 12 3.54 18.85 -27.26
C ALA A 12 3.40 18.92 -25.73
N LEU A 13 2.20 19.14 -25.20
CA LEU A 13 1.93 19.29 -23.75
C LEU A 13 1.75 17.96 -23.01
N ILE A 14 1.70 16.83 -23.71
CA ILE A 14 1.38 15.52 -23.11
C ILE A 14 2.65 14.71 -22.74
N SER A 15 3.84 15.11 -23.17
CA SER A 15 5.06 14.27 -23.02
C SER A 15 6.25 14.90 -22.32
N LEU A 16 6.12 16.01 -21.58
CA LEU A 16 7.26 16.65 -20.93
C LEU A 16 7.03 16.90 -19.44
N SER A 17 7.29 15.88 -18.64
CA SER A 17 7.73 16.05 -17.25
C SER A 17 9.21 16.48 -17.24
N LEU A 18 9.49 17.69 -17.72
CA LEU A 18 10.84 18.28 -17.64
C LEU A 18 10.80 19.42 -16.63
N TRP A 19 11.53 19.27 -15.54
CA TRP A 19 11.85 20.32 -14.61
C TRP A 19 12.82 21.29 -15.33
N VAL A 20 12.31 22.40 -15.80
CA VAL A 20 13.16 23.52 -16.21
C VAL A 20 13.07 24.58 -15.13
N ILE A 21 14.08 24.66 -14.29
CA ILE A 21 14.27 25.81 -13.39
C ILE A 21 14.92 26.91 -14.22
N ILE A 22 14.14 27.88 -14.66
CA ILE A 22 14.64 29.14 -15.18
C ILE A 22 14.52 30.15 -14.05
N ILE A 23 15.63 30.51 -13.44
CA ILE A 23 15.73 31.63 -12.49
C ILE A 23 15.75 32.90 -13.33
N ILE A 24 14.64 33.61 -13.36
CA ILE A 24 14.56 34.97 -13.92
C ILE A 24 14.21 35.91 -12.77
N ASP A 25 15.11 36.80 -12.46
CA ASP A 25 15.02 37.77 -11.39
C ASP A 25 14.14 38.97 -11.81
N PHE A 26 12.79 38.82 -11.63
CA PHE A 26 11.84 39.93 -11.79
C PHE A 26 10.60 39.73 -10.91
N PRO A 27 10.23 40.70 -10.05
CA PRO A 27 9.13 40.55 -9.07
C PRO A 27 7.73 40.35 -9.64
N SER A 28 7.48 40.71 -10.91
CA SER A 28 6.19 40.57 -11.59
C SER A 28 5.98 39.18 -12.21
N LEU A 29 7.06 38.43 -12.49
CA LEU A 29 7.02 37.09 -13.07
C LEU A 29 6.72 35.99 -12.03
N ILE A 30 7.03 36.23 -10.76
CA ILE A 30 6.72 35.29 -9.67
C ILE A 30 5.22 35.08 -9.52
N LYS A 31 4.41 36.13 -9.67
CA LYS A 31 2.95 36.01 -9.67
C LYS A 31 2.41 35.19 -10.83
N PHE A 32 3.03 35.30 -12.01
CA PHE A 32 2.64 34.55 -13.21
C PHE A 32 3.02 33.06 -13.10
N LEU A 33 4.16 32.75 -12.50
CA LEU A 33 4.59 31.37 -12.25
C LEU A 33 3.71 30.66 -11.22
N ILE A 34 3.32 31.34 -10.14
CA ILE A 34 2.41 30.83 -9.13
C ILE A 34 1.01 30.57 -9.72
N ILE A 35 0.53 31.44 -10.61
CA ILE A 35 -0.75 31.24 -11.30
C ILE A 35 -0.69 30.05 -12.26
N PHE A 36 0.44 29.81 -12.94
CA PHE A 36 0.61 28.68 -13.84
C PHE A 36 0.69 27.34 -13.10
N ILE A 37 1.37 27.27 -11.98
CA ILE A 37 1.42 26.09 -11.10
C ILE A 37 0.04 25.84 -10.48
N SER A 38 -0.61 26.88 -9.99
CA SER A 38 -1.98 26.79 -9.46
C SER A 38 -3.00 26.31 -10.50
N SER A 39 -2.90 26.81 -11.76
CA SER A 39 -3.78 26.36 -12.83
C SER A 39 -3.49 24.92 -13.29
N SER A 40 -2.25 24.46 -13.20
CA SER A 40 -1.88 23.07 -13.55
C SER A 40 -2.40 22.08 -12.51
N ILE A 41 -2.34 22.41 -11.22
CA ILE A 41 -2.93 21.61 -10.14
C ILE A 41 -4.46 21.58 -10.27
N SER A 42 -5.11 22.72 -10.52
CA SER A 42 -6.56 22.77 -10.73
C SER A 42 -7.01 22.06 -12.01
N CYS A 43 -6.18 22.03 -13.05
CA CYS A 43 -6.41 21.26 -14.27
C CYS A 43 -6.32 19.74 -14.00
N GLY A 44 -5.35 19.29 -13.21
CA GLY A 44 -5.20 17.89 -12.83
C GLY A 44 -6.40 17.37 -12.01
N VAL A 45 -6.86 18.15 -11.04
CA VAL A 45 -8.06 17.82 -10.24
C VAL A 45 -9.32 17.78 -11.13
N ARG A 46 -9.54 18.76 -12.00
CA ARG A 46 -10.67 18.76 -12.96
C ARG A 46 -10.63 17.57 -13.90
N THR A 47 -9.45 17.19 -14.38
CA THR A 47 -9.31 16.02 -15.27
C THR A 47 -9.66 14.73 -14.53
N ALA A 48 -9.23 14.58 -13.29
CA ALA A 48 -9.59 13.44 -12.45
C ALA A 48 -11.10 13.38 -12.16
N GLU A 49 -11.73 14.52 -11.85
CA GLU A 49 -13.19 14.63 -11.66
C GLU A 49 -13.95 14.26 -12.93
N MET A 50 -13.49 14.69 -14.11
CA MET A 50 -14.11 14.34 -15.40
C MET A 50 -14.00 12.83 -15.71
N MET A 51 -12.90 12.17 -15.30
CA MET A 51 -12.72 10.72 -15.48
C MET A 51 -13.60 9.90 -14.55
N VAL A 52 -13.84 10.37 -13.33
CA VAL A 52 -14.60 9.65 -12.29
C VAL A 52 -16.08 10.07 -12.28
N GLY A 53 -16.43 11.19 -12.93
CA GLY A 53 -17.81 11.71 -13.00
C GLY A 53 -18.34 12.31 -11.69
N ARG A 54 -17.45 12.55 -10.70
CA ARG A 54 -17.77 13.18 -9.39
C ARG A 54 -16.54 13.88 -8.83
N PRO A 55 -16.71 14.82 -7.87
CA PRO A 55 -15.59 15.41 -7.16
C PRO A 55 -14.71 14.32 -6.52
N VAL A 56 -13.39 14.44 -6.69
CA VAL A 56 -12.41 13.53 -6.14
C VAL A 56 -11.70 14.22 -4.98
N ASN A 57 -11.79 13.64 -3.80
CA ASN A 57 -11.07 14.11 -2.65
C ASN A 57 -9.81 13.24 -2.44
N PHE A 58 -8.63 13.81 -2.76
CA PHE A 58 -7.35 13.13 -2.54
C PHE A 58 -6.94 13.08 -1.08
N LYS A 59 -7.54 13.92 -0.23
CA LYS A 59 -7.30 13.91 1.20
C LYS A 59 -8.33 13.03 1.88
N VAL A 60 -7.87 11.94 2.45
CA VAL A 60 -8.77 11.01 3.14
C VAL A 60 -9.01 11.52 4.56
N GLU A 61 -10.28 11.72 4.90
CA GLU A 61 -10.67 12.08 6.25
C GLU A 61 -10.55 10.85 7.15
N LYS A 62 -9.70 10.93 8.18
CA LYS A 62 -9.62 9.93 9.23
C LYS A 62 -9.81 10.60 10.59
N GLN A 63 -10.60 9.95 11.45
CA GLN A 63 -10.80 10.43 12.80
C GLN A 63 -9.57 10.12 13.67
N PRO A 64 -9.18 11.02 14.59
CA PRO A 64 -8.14 10.71 15.56
C PRO A 64 -8.52 9.45 16.34
N LYS A 65 -7.61 8.49 16.43
CA LYS A 65 -7.81 7.24 17.17
C LYS A 65 -6.59 6.94 18.02
N LYS A 66 -6.83 6.52 19.26
CA LYS A 66 -5.75 6.05 20.13
C LYS A 66 -5.43 4.61 19.77
N ALA A 67 -4.17 4.34 19.45
CA ALA A 67 -3.70 2.98 19.21
C ALA A 67 -3.84 2.11 20.45
N GLY A 68 -4.25 0.86 20.25
CA GLY A 68 -4.41 -0.14 21.28
C GLY A 68 -3.15 -0.96 21.51
N ASP A 69 -3.34 -2.26 21.84
CA ASP A 69 -2.25 -3.19 22.10
C ASP A 69 -1.43 -3.51 20.85
N VAL A 70 -0.18 -3.96 21.07
CA VAL A 70 0.71 -4.40 19.99
C VAL A 70 0.19 -5.70 19.38
N VAL A 71 -0.05 -5.71 18.07
CA VAL A 71 -0.44 -6.88 17.29
C VAL A 71 0.77 -7.54 16.65
N LEU A 72 1.62 -6.75 15.97
CA LEU A 72 2.86 -7.23 15.38
C LEU A 72 4.05 -6.58 16.09
N LYS A 73 5.02 -7.39 16.49
CA LYS A 73 6.32 -6.92 16.97
C LYS A 73 7.42 -7.61 16.19
N VAL A 74 8.29 -6.83 15.59
CA VAL A 74 9.50 -7.28 14.93
C VAL A 74 10.68 -6.84 15.78
N GLU A 75 11.54 -7.78 16.18
CA GLU A 75 12.68 -7.55 17.07
C GLU A 75 13.98 -7.94 16.41
N ASN A 76 14.88 -6.97 16.25
CA ASN A 76 16.26 -7.12 15.77
C ASN A 76 16.36 -7.97 14.48
N LEU A 77 15.40 -7.79 13.57
CA LEU A 77 15.26 -8.61 12.38
C LEU A 77 16.38 -8.34 11.38
N SER A 78 17.09 -9.39 11.00
CA SER A 78 18.09 -9.36 9.93
C SER A 78 17.74 -10.38 8.86
N VAL A 79 17.68 -9.94 7.61
CA VAL A 79 17.20 -10.74 6.49
C VAL A 79 18.12 -10.57 5.29
N LEU A 80 18.44 -11.68 4.61
CA LEU A 80 19.23 -11.64 3.38
C LEU A 80 18.36 -11.37 2.16
N ASN A 81 18.84 -10.52 1.26
CA ASN A 81 18.24 -10.31 -0.04
C ASN A 81 18.57 -11.44 -1.04
N ASN A 82 18.07 -11.34 -2.27
CA ASN A 82 18.28 -12.34 -3.32
C ASN A 82 19.77 -12.50 -3.72
N LYS A 83 20.62 -11.49 -3.43
CA LYS A 83 22.08 -11.54 -3.66
C LYS A 83 22.84 -12.08 -2.45
N LYS A 84 22.15 -12.62 -1.43
CA LYS A 84 22.71 -13.13 -0.17
C LYS A 84 23.47 -12.06 0.65
N VAL A 85 23.14 -10.79 0.45
CA VAL A 85 23.63 -9.67 1.27
C VAL A 85 22.51 -9.27 2.24
N LEU A 86 22.86 -8.69 3.38
CA LEU A 86 21.88 -8.16 4.33
C LEU A 86 21.06 -7.06 3.66
N GLY A 87 19.80 -7.35 3.36
CA GLY A 87 18.81 -6.41 2.86
C GLY A 87 18.06 -5.70 3.99
N LEU A 88 17.96 -6.36 5.15
CA LEU A 88 17.42 -5.77 6.37
C LEU A 88 18.40 -6.08 7.52
N LYS A 89 18.69 -5.08 8.38
CA LYS A 89 19.73 -5.13 9.40
C LYS A 89 19.19 -4.65 10.73
N ASN A 90 19.15 -5.53 11.72
CA ASN A 90 18.76 -5.21 13.10
C ASN A 90 17.49 -4.35 13.21
N PHE A 91 16.49 -4.67 12.39
CA PHE A 91 15.29 -3.88 12.22
C PHE A 91 14.25 -4.21 13.29
N SER A 92 13.70 -3.19 13.94
CA SER A 92 12.70 -3.38 15.01
C SER A 92 11.55 -2.40 14.84
N ILE A 93 10.30 -2.90 14.78
CA ILE A 93 9.07 -2.09 14.73
C ILE A 93 7.94 -2.78 15.48
N GLU A 94 6.94 -1.99 15.86
CA GLU A 94 5.69 -2.48 16.43
C GLU A 94 4.50 -1.86 15.66
N VAL A 95 3.50 -2.71 15.36
CA VAL A 95 2.21 -2.28 14.78
C VAL A 95 1.12 -2.60 15.79
N LYS A 96 0.26 -1.63 16.09
CA LYS A 96 -0.75 -1.69 17.13
C LYS A 96 -2.16 -1.83 16.55
N LYS A 97 -3.10 -2.28 17.36
CA LYS A 97 -4.53 -2.24 17.03
C LYS A 97 -4.99 -0.81 16.76
N GLY A 98 -5.82 -0.65 15.75
CA GLY A 98 -6.43 0.62 15.43
C GLY A 98 -5.43 1.67 14.90
N GLU A 99 -4.27 1.23 14.38
CA GLU A 99 -3.32 2.12 13.70
C GLU A 99 -2.95 1.63 12.31
N ILE A 100 -2.61 2.56 11.45
CA ILE A 100 -1.89 2.32 10.20
C ILE A 100 -0.44 2.74 10.43
N LEU A 101 0.50 1.78 10.46
CA LEU A 101 1.92 2.07 10.41
C LEU A 101 2.36 2.07 8.95
N GLY A 102 2.77 3.24 8.45
CA GLY A 102 3.34 3.40 7.11
C GLY A 102 4.85 3.11 7.11
N ILE A 103 5.34 2.42 6.09
CA ILE A 103 6.78 2.27 5.83
C ILE A 103 7.14 3.18 4.67
N ALA A 104 7.99 4.17 4.92
CA ALA A 104 8.53 5.07 3.93
C ALA A 104 10.01 4.74 3.66
N GLY A 105 10.41 4.76 2.39
CA GLY A 105 11.80 4.50 1.98
C GLY A 105 11.91 4.36 0.47
N VAL A 106 13.12 4.56 -0.06
CA VAL A 106 13.40 4.36 -1.48
C VAL A 106 13.35 2.88 -1.81
N GLU A 107 12.90 2.52 -3.01
CA GLU A 107 12.84 1.13 -3.47
C GLU A 107 14.20 0.41 -3.28
N GLY A 108 14.14 -0.80 -2.73
CA GLY A 108 15.34 -1.61 -2.46
C GLY A 108 16.00 -1.39 -1.10
N ASN A 109 15.41 -0.56 -0.24
CA ASN A 109 15.93 -0.29 1.11
C ASN A 109 15.50 -1.32 2.18
N GLY A 110 15.00 -2.50 1.79
CA GLY A 110 14.67 -3.58 2.74
C GLY A 110 13.17 -3.81 2.96
N GLN A 111 12.29 -3.00 2.35
CA GLN A 111 10.84 -3.14 2.50
C GLN A 111 10.35 -4.52 2.03
N THR A 112 10.84 -4.99 0.88
CA THR A 112 10.50 -6.32 0.34
C THR A 112 10.95 -7.43 1.28
N GLU A 113 12.18 -7.34 1.79
CA GLU A 113 12.74 -8.31 2.74
C GLU A 113 11.93 -8.37 4.04
N LEU A 114 11.49 -7.20 4.55
CA LEU A 114 10.64 -7.09 5.73
C LEU A 114 9.31 -7.82 5.51
N ILE A 115 8.60 -7.50 4.44
CA ILE A 115 7.29 -8.08 4.16
C ILE A 115 7.38 -9.57 3.88
N GLU A 116 8.36 -10.01 3.08
CA GLU A 116 8.56 -11.43 2.80
C GLU A 116 8.95 -12.23 4.05
N ALA A 117 9.69 -11.61 5.00
CA ALA A 117 9.99 -12.24 6.30
C ALA A 117 8.73 -12.35 7.16
N ILE A 118 7.91 -11.28 7.28
CA ILE A 118 6.67 -11.29 8.08
C ILE A 118 5.65 -12.29 7.50
N THR A 119 5.52 -12.37 6.19
CA THR A 119 4.59 -13.29 5.52
C THR A 119 5.13 -14.73 5.43
N GLY A 120 6.42 -14.96 5.74
CA GLY A 120 7.06 -16.29 5.71
C GLY A 120 7.57 -16.71 4.33
N MET A 121 7.58 -15.81 3.36
CA MET A 121 8.13 -16.06 2.02
C MET A 121 9.65 -15.99 1.98
N ARG A 122 10.27 -15.46 3.03
CA ARG A 122 11.74 -15.35 3.17
C ARG A 122 12.19 -15.79 4.54
N HIS A 123 13.31 -16.49 4.58
CA HIS A 123 13.89 -16.97 5.82
C HIS A 123 14.54 -15.81 6.62
N VAL A 124 14.27 -15.79 7.92
CA VAL A 124 14.88 -14.85 8.87
C VAL A 124 16.26 -15.36 9.23
N LYS A 125 17.29 -14.52 9.13
CA LYS A 125 18.65 -14.86 9.54
C LYS A 125 18.84 -14.69 11.05
N GLU A 126 18.36 -13.56 11.59
CA GLU A 126 18.45 -13.20 13.01
C GLU A 126 17.21 -12.39 13.40
N GLY A 127 16.86 -12.41 14.68
CA GLY A 127 15.73 -11.68 15.23
C GLY A 127 14.46 -12.52 15.35
N LYS A 128 13.35 -11.85 15.70
CA LYS A 128 12.06 -12.49 15.94
C LYS A 128 10.92 -11.69 15.33
N ILE A 129 9.88 -12.42 14.97
CA ILE A 129 8.58 -11.87 14.53
C ILE A 129 7.52 -12.43 15.47
N ILE A 130 6.86 -11.55 16.19
CA ILE A 130 5.87 -11.90 17.22
C ILE A 130 4.52 -11.32 16.77
N LEU A 131 3.51 -12.16 16.69
CA LEU A 131 2.13 -11.79 16.38
C LEU A 131 1.24 -12.10 17.58
N LYS A 132 0.57 -11.10 18.13
CA LYS A 132 -0.30 -11.22 19.33
C LYS A 132 0.39 -11.95 20.50
N GLY A 133 1.69 -11.73 20.68
CA GLY A 133 2.49 -12.37 21.74
C GLY A 133 3.06 -13.74 21.37
N GLU A 134 2.71 -14.32 20.24
CA GLU A 134 3.22 -15.61 19.76
C GLU A 134 4.37 -15.45 18.78
N ASP A 135 5.45 -16.20 18.94
CA ASP A 135 6.58 -16.21 18.02
C ASP A 135 6.22 -16.96 16.73
N ILE A 136 6.12 -16.22 15.63
CA ILE A 136 5.79 -16.74 14.30
C ILE A 136 6.98 -16.82 13.36
N THR A 137 8.21 -16.60 13.86
CA THR A 137 9.42 -16.47 13.04
C THR A 137 9.64 -17.65 12.09
N ASN A 138 9.41 -18.87 12.58
CA ASN A 138 9.70 -20.09 11.83
C ASN A 138 8.46 -20.93 11.48
N ILE A 139 7.24 -20.39 11.64
CA ILE A 139 6.04 -21.12 11.24
C ILE A 139 5.77 -20.97 9.73
N SER A 140 5.04 -21.93 9.17
CA SER A 140 4.70 -21.94 7.73
C SER A 140 3.79 -20.77 7.34
N ILE A 141 3.82 -20.39 6.06
CA ILE A 141 2.94 -19.37 5.48
C ILE A 141 1.47 -19.66 5.83
N ARG A 142 1.04 -20.92 5.68
CA ARG A 142 -0.34 -21.31 6.01
C ARG A 142 -0.71 -21.00 7.46
N LYS A 143 0.17 -21.36 8.42
CA LYS A 143 -0.07 -21.06 9.83
C LYS A 143 -0.12 -19.56 10.10
N ARG A 144 0.67 -18.74 9.39
CA ARG A 144 0.63 -17.27 9.54
C ARG A 144 -0.70 -16.69 9.08
N ILE A 145 -1.24 -17.16 7.94
CA ILE A 145 -2.58 -16.80 7.47
C ILE A 145 -3.63 -17.20 8.52
N ASP A 146 -3.54 -18.43 9.02
CA ASP A 146 -4.47 -18.96 10.03
C ASP A 146 -4.35 -18.23 11.39
N SER A 147 -3.20 -17.60 11.69
CA SER A 147 -3.00 -16.75 12.87
C SER A 147 -3.57 -15.32 12.73
N GLY A 148 -4.12 -14.97 11.56
CA GLY A 148 -4.77 -13.68 11.34
C GLY A 148 -3.92 -12.66 10.58
N ILE A 149 -3.03 -13.09 9.68
CA ILE A 149 -2.32 -12.20 8.75
C ILE A 149 -3.02 -12.21 7.40
N GLY A 150 -3.50 -11.04 6.95
CA GLY A 150 -3.91 -10.76 5.58
C GLY A 150 -2.81 -10.04 4.82
N HIS A 151 -2.62 -10.35 3.54
CA HIS A 151 -1.54 -9.76 2.74
C HIS A 151 -2.01 -9.36 1.34
N ILE A 152 -2.06 -8.06 1.08
CA ILE A 152 -2.26 -7.47 -0.24
C ILE A 152 -0.87 -7.27 -0.86
N PRO A 153 -0.49 -8.08 -1.88
CA PRO A 153 0.85 -8.06 -2.43
C PRO A 153 1.05 -6.91 -3.43
N GLU A 154 2.30 -6.51 -3.62
CA GLU A 154 2.70 -5.48 -4.59
C GLU A 154 2.29 -5.81 -6.03
N ASP A 155 2.56 -7.05 -6.47
CA ASP A 155 2.21 -7.52 -7.82
C ASP A 155 0.95 -8.40 -7.76
N ARG A 156 -0.19 -7.79 -8.10
CA ARG A 156 -1.49 -8.45 -8.11
C ARG A 156 -1.59 -9.63 -9.07
N GLN A 157 -0.84 -9.59 -10.18
CA GLN A 157 -0.91 -10.62 -11.22
C GLN A 157 0.03 -11.80 -10.95
N LYS A 158 1.21 -11.55 -10.38
CA LYS A 158 2.18 -12.62 -10.09
C LYS A 158 1.96 -13.27 -8.73
N ARG A 159 1.50 -12.47 -7.74
CA ARG A 159 1.41 -12.91 -6.34
C ARG A 159 0.00 -12.81 -5.76
N GLY A 160 -0.86 -11.98 -6.34
CA GLY A 160 -2.19 -11.72 -5.83
C GLY A 160 -3.24 -12.70 -6.32
N LEU A 161 -3.26 -13.04 -7.59
CA LEU A 161 -4.28 -13.84 -8.25
C LEU A 161 -3.68 -14.98 -9.07
N VAL A 162 -4.43 -16.06 -9.17
CA VAL A 162 -4.22 -17.10 -10.21
C VAL A 162 -5.06 -16.69 -11.42
N LEU A 163 -4.41 -16.11 -12.44
CA LEU A 163 -5.09 -15.44 -13.56
C LEU A 163 -6.01 -16.35 -14.36
N ASP A 164 -5.70 -17.65 -14.41
CA ASP A 164 -6.48 -18.68 -15.13
C ASP A 164 -7.63 -19.27 -14.30
N TYR A 165 -7.76 -18.86 -13.04
CA TYR A 165 -8.86 -19.26 -12.19
C TYR A 165 -10.02 -18.26 -12.30
N THR A 166 -11.22 -18.74 -12.01
CA THR A 166 -12.39 -17.88 -11.85
C THR A 166 -12.23 -16.95 -10.65
N LEU A 167 -13.00 -15.88 -10.64
CA LEU A 167 -12.99 -14.92 -9.53
C LEU A 167 -13.39 -15.61 -8.21
N GLU A 168 -14.44 -16.44 -8.22
CA GLU A 168 -14.89 -17.20 -7.04
C GLU A 168 -13.80 -18.12 -6.48
N ASN A 169 -13.05 -18.82 -7.36
CA ASN A 169 -11.95 -19.67 -6.94
C ASN A 169 -10.78 -18.86 -6.36
N ASN A 170 -10.50 -17.67 -6.91
CA ASN A 170 -9.50 -16.77 -6.36
C ASN A 170 -9.91 -16.21 -4.98
N ILE A 171 -11.19 -15.92 -4.76
CA ILE A 171 -11.70 -15.40 -3.49
C ILE A 171 -11.52 -16.42 -2.38
N VAL A 172 -11.75 -17.71 -2.62
CA VAL A 172 -11.62 -18.76 -1.61
C VAL A 172 -10.24 -19.41 -1.54
N LEU A 173 -9.28 -18.96 -2.35
CA LEU A 173 -7.97 -19.60 -2.54
C LEU A 173 -7.22 -19.92 -1.24
N GLN A 174 -7.36 -19.06 -0.23
CA GLN A 174 -6.65 -19.23 1.05
C GLN A 174 -7.42 -20.07 2.07
N ARG A 175 -8.70 -20.38 1.82
CA ARG A 175 -9.58 -21.11 2.76
C ARG A 175 -10.37 -22.25 2.14
N TYR A 176 -10.07 -22.61 0.89
CA TYR A 176 -10.79 -23.66 0.15
C TYR A 176 -10.88 -24.99 0.88
N ASN A 177 -9.92 -25.30 1.76
CA ASN A 177 -9.85 -26.56 2.52
C ASN A 177 -10.55 -26.52 3.87
N LYS A 178 -11.18 -25.38 4.24
CA LYS A 178 -11.93 -25.22 5.48
C LYS A 178 -13.44 -25.30 5.20
N GLU A 179 -14.21 -25.67 6.21
CA GLU A 179 -15.66 -25.50 6.15
C GLU A 179 -16.00 -24.00 6.04
N PRO A 180 -17.05 -23.64 5.31
CA PRO A 180 -17.99 -24.48 4.57
C PRO A 180 -17.54 -24.88 3.15
N PHE A 181 -16.35 -24.45 2.68
CA PHE A 181 -15.89 -24.59 1.28
C PHE A 181 -15.43 -26.00 0.94
N SER A 182 -15.07 -26.82 1.93
CA SER A 182 -14.69 -28.21 1.75
C SER A 182 -15.33 -29.08 2.82
N LYS A 183 -15.90 -30.22 2.41
CA LYS A 183 -16.43 -31.24 3.30
C LYS A 183 -15.99 -32.61 2.80
N TYR A 184 -15.39 -33.41 3.70
CA TYR A 184 -14.81 -34.73 3.36
C TYR A 184 -13.83 -34.71 2.18
N GLY A 185 -13.07 -33.61 2.03
CA GLY A 185 -12.11 -33.45 0.92
C GLY A 185 -12.74 -33.03 -0.43
N LEU A 186 -14.05 -32.83 -0.49
CA LEU A 186 -14.76 -32.39 -1.68
C LEU A 186 -15.14 -30.90 -1.56
N LEU A 187 -14.87 -30.12 -2.59
CA LEU A 187 -15.25 -28.72 -2.64
C LEU A 187 -16.75 -28.55 -2.76
N GLN A 188 -17.28 -27.66 -1.95
CA GLN A 188 -18.71 -27.31 -1.91
C GLN A 188 -18.94 -26.08 -2.81
N LYS A 189 -19.31 -26.33 -4.07
CA LYS A 189 -19.40 -25.26 -5.09
C LYS A 189 -20.41 -24.18 -4.74
N ASP A 190 -21.57 -24.57 -4.19
CA ASP A 190 -22.62 -23.61 -3.82
C ASP A 190 -22.13 -22.68 -2.70
N ALA A 191 -21.49 -23.23 -1.66
CA ALA A 191 -20.91 -22.42 -0.58
C ALA A 191 -19.78 -21.50 -1.06
N ILE A 192 -18.99 -21.93 -2.04
CA ILE A 192 -17.95 -21.10 -2.67
C ILE A 192 -18.61 -19.97 -3.46
N HIS A 193 -19.62 -20.28 -4.26
CA HIS A 193 -20.34 -19.31 -5.06
C HIS A 193 -21.02 -18.24 -4.17
N ASP A 194 -21.79 -18.64 -3.19
CA ASP A 194 -22.51 -17.74 -2.27
C ASP A 194 -21.56 -16.80 -1.53
N TYR A 195 -20.44 -17.35 -1.04
CA TYR A 195 -19.42 -16.54 -0.38
C TYR A 195 -18.75 -15.55 -1.34
N ALA A 196 -18.43 -16.00 -2.54
CA ALA A 196 -17.80 -15.16 -3.55
C ALA A 196 -18.73 -14.03 -3.98
N GLU A 197 -20.01 -14.29 -4.21
CA GLU A 197 -20.99 -13.25 -4.54
C GLU A 197 -21.14 -12.21 -3.42
N ASN A 198 -21.09 -12.61 -2.15
CA ASN A 198 -21.09 -11.67 -1.04
C ASN A 198 -19.87 -10.74 -1.08
N ILE A 199 -18.66 -11.27 -1.29
CA ILE A 199 -17.44 -10.48 -1.43
C ILE A 199 -17.49 -9.57 -2.68
N ILE A 200 -17.96 -10.09 -3.81
CA ILE A 200 -18.09 -9.33 -5.06
C ILE A 200 -19.00 -8.09 -4.86
N ASN A 201 -20.13 -8.30 -4.19
CA ASN A 201 -21.10 -7.25 -3.93
C ASN A 201 -20.57 -6.24 -2.89
N GLU A 202 -20.00 -6.72 -1.79
CA GLU A 202 -19.49 -5.85 -0.71
C GLU A 202 -18.33 -4.98 -1.19
N PHE A 203 -17.46 -5.51 -2.05
CA PHE A 203 -16.27 -4.81 -2.52
C PHE A 203 -16.46 -4.15 -3.90
N ASP A 204 -17.68 -4.11 -4.43
CA ASP A 204 -18.01 -3.55 -5.77
C ASP A 204 -17.03 -4.07 -6.84
N VAL A 205 -16.82 -5.38 -6.89
CA VAL A 205 -15.96 -6.02 -7.89
C VAL A 205 -16.76 -6.21 -9.16
N ARG A 206 -16.38 -5.52 -10.22
CA ARG A 206 -17.08 -5.59 -11.51
C ARG A 206 -16.39 -6.58 -12.44
N SER A 207 -17.13 -7.54 -12.92
CA SER A 207 -16.70 -8.59 -13.84
C SER A 207 -17.79 -8.92 -14.86
N GLY A 208 -17.42 -9.41 -16.03
CA GLY A 208 -18.39 -9.64 -17.11
C GLY A 208 -19.37 -10.78 -16.84
N GLN A 209 -19.01 -11.76 -15.99
CA GLN A 209 -19.79 -12.96 -15.70
C GLN A 209 -19.86 -13.27 -14.19
N GLY A 210 -19.84 -12.22 -13.33
CA GLY A 210 -19.83 -12.41 -11.86
C GLY A 210 -18.65 -13.27 -11.40
N GLY A 211 -18.88 -14.14 -10.42
CA GLY A 211 -17.89 -15.06 -9.86
C GLY A 211 -17.25 -16.01 -10.88
N ALA A 212 -17.93 -16.31 -11.99
CA ALA A 212 -17.44 -17.20 -13.05
C ALA A 212 -16.40 -16.55 -14.00
N SER A 213 -16.20 -15.22 -13.94
CA SER A 213 -15.22 -14.51 -14.77
C SER A 213 -13.80 -14.98 -14.47
N LEU A 214 -13.00 -15.20 -15.50
CA LEU A 214 -11.57 -15.46 -15.33
C LEU A 214 -10.86 -14.18 -14.83
N ALA A 215 -9.99 -14.31 -13.83
CA ALA A 215 -9.30 -13.17 -13.23
C ALA A 215 -8.49 -12.34 -14.24
N ARG A 216 -7.94 -12.97 -15.29
CA ARG A 216 -7.20 -12.29 -16.37
C ARG A 216 -8.04 -11.32 -17.21
N THR A 217 -9.36 -11.54 -17.29
CA THR A 217 -10.27 -10.70 -18.09
C THR A 217 -10.73 -9.44 -17.38
N MET A 218 -10.38 -9.30 -16.12
CA MET A 218 -10.80 -8.17 -15.27
C MET A 218 -9.83 -6.99 -15.41
N SER A 219 -10.36 -5.77 -15.24
CA SER A 219 -9.51 -4.58 -15.14
C SER A 219 -8.62 -4.62 -13.90
N GLY A 220 -7.48 -3.90 -13.92
CA GLY A 220 -6.55 -3.84 -12.79
C GLY A 220 -7.20 -3.39 -11.49
N GLY A 221 -8.11 -2.42 -11.55
CA GLY A 221 -8.88 -1.94 -10.37
C GLY A 221 -9.78 -3.03 -9.79
N ASN A 222 -10.47 -3.80 -10.63
CA ASN A 222 -11.33 -4.90 -10.17
C ASN A 222 -10.51 -6.11 -9.66
N GLN A 223 -9.36 -6.41 -10.28
CA GLN A 223 -8.41 -7.39 -9.74
C GLN A 223 -7.96 -7.01 -8.33
N GLN A 224 -7.63 -5.74 -8.12
CA GLN A 224 -7.20 -5.24 -6.82
C GLN A 224 -8.33 -5.28 -5.77
N LYS A 225 -9.55 -4.86 -6.15
CA LYS A 225 -10.72 -4.97 -5.28
C LYS A 225 -11.00 -6.41 -4.87
N ALA A 226 -10.84 -7.38 -5.79
CA ALA A 226 -11.00 -8.80 -5.49
C ALA A 226 -9.96 -9.32 -4.49
N ILE A 227 -8.69 -8.91 -4.62
CA ILE A 227 -7.63 -9.24 -3.66
C ILE A 227 -7.95 -8.64 -2.30
N ILE A 228 -8.29 -7.35 -2.24
CA ILE A 228 -8.64 -6.66 -1.00
C ILE A 228 -9.85 -7.31 -0.33
N GLY A 229 -10.90 -7.62 -1.11
CA GLY A 229 -12.08 -8.31 -0.60
C GLY A 229 -11.76 -9.69 -0.03
N ARG A 230 -10.89 -10.46 -0.70
CA ARG A 230 -10.41 -11.74 -0.18
C ARG A 230 -9.65 -11.58 1.13
N GLU A 231 -8.69 -10.66 1.19
CA GLU A 231 -7.83 -10.49 2.37
C GLU A 231 -8.61 -9.92 3.58
N ILE A 232 -9.45 -8.91 3.36
CA ILE A 232 -10.30 -8.34 4.41
C ILE A 232 -11.40 -9.33 4.83
N GLY A 233 -11.99 -10.07 3.88
CA GLY A 233 -12.98 -11.11 4.16
C GLY A 233 -12.48 -12.28 5.01
N LEU A 234 -11.15 -12.37 5.23
CA LEU A 234 -10.54 -13.28 6.21
C LEU A 234 -10.65 -12.76 7.65
N ASP A 235 -11.06 -11.51 7.84
CA ASP A 235 -11.10 -10.81 9.13
C ASP A 235 -9.73 -10.83 9.85
N PRO A 236 -8.64 -10.35 9.20
CA PRO A 236 -7.29 -10.44 9.75
C PRO A 236 -7.11 -9.52 10.97
N ASP A 237 -6.26 -9.93 11.93
CA ASP A 237 -5.80 -9.05 13.00
C ASP A 237 -4.72 -8.07 12.52
N LEU A 238 -3.93 -8.51 11.53
CA LEU A 238 -2.90 -7.72 10.85
C LEU A 238 -3.13 -7.75 9.34
N LEU A 239 -3.43 -6.61 8.75
CA LEU A 239 -3.48 -6.42 7.31
C LEU A 239 -2.19 -5.78 6.80
N ILE A 240 -1.45 -6.48 5.95
CA ILE A 240 -0.25 -5.97 5.29
C ILE A 240 -0.66 -5.52 3.88
N ALA A 241 -0.51 -4.24 3.58
CA ALA A 241 -0.85 -3.66 2.28
C ALA A 241 0.41 -3.12 1.59
N VAL A 242 0.85 -3.77 0.52
CA VAL A 242 2.06 -3.39 -0.22
C VAL A 242 1.66 -2.81 -1.56
N GLN A 243 1.97 -1.52 -1.78
CA GLN A 243 1.65 -0.79 -3.02
C GLN A 243 0.16 -0.95 -3.42
N PRO A 244 -0.80 -0.79 -2.50
CA PRO A 244 -2.18 -1.21 -2.71
C PRO A 244 -2.87 -0.47 -3.84
N THR A 245 -2.39 0.70 -4.23
CA THR A 245 -2.99 1.57 -5.25
C THR A 245 -2.18 1.66 -6.54
N ARG A 246 -1.04 0.95 -6.64
CA ARG A 246 -0.13 1.05 -7.78
C ARG A 246 -0.80 0.77 -9.12
N GLY A 247 -0.73 1.75 -10.03
CA GLY A 247 -1.24 1.64 -11.40
C GLY A 247 -2.76 1.53 -11.50
N LEU A 248 -3.47 2.17 -10.57
CA LEU A 248 -4.93 2.22 -10.56
C LEU A 248 -5.44 3.61 -10.92
N ASP A 249 -6.71 3.66 -11.33
CA ASP A 249 -7.43 4.92 -11.52
C ASP A 249 -7.79 5.56 -10.17
N VAL A 250 -8.05 6.86 -10.21
CA VAL A 250 -8.30 7.68 -9.01
C VAL A 250 -9.50 7.19 -8.20
N GLY A 251 -10.55 6.71 -8.85
CA GLY A 251 -11.73 6.19 -8.17
C GLY A 251 -11.44 4.90 -7.39
N SER A 252 -10.60 4.04 -7.97
CA SER A 252 -10.12 2.82 -7.30
C SER A 252 -9.19 3.15 -6.13
N ILE A 253 -8.32 4.15 -6.25
CA ILE A 253 -7.43 4.62 -5.19
C ILE A 253 -8.26 5.10 -3.99
N GLU A 254 -9.22 6.00 -4.21
CA GLU A 254 -10.09 6.53 -3.14
C GLU A 254 -10.85 5.40 -2.42
N TYR A 255 -11.36 4.43 -3.16
CA TYR A 255 -12.05 3.28 -2.60
C TYR A 255 -11.14 2.45 -1.69
N ILE A 256 -9.93 2.15 -2.15
CA ILE A 256 -8.95 1.34 -1.40
C ILE A 256 -8.52 2.06 -0.12
N HIS A 257 -8.24 3.35 -0.20
CA HIS A 257 -7.90 4.15 0.97
C HIS A 257 -8.99 4.11 2.04
N LYS A 258 -10.26 4.25 1.64
CA LYS A 258 -11.41 4.14 2.56
C LYS A 258 -11.49 2.75 3.22
N ARG A 259 -11.21 1.68 2.48
CA ARG A 259 -11.21 0.32 3.03
C ARG A 259 -10.08 0.12 4.05
N LEU A 260 -8.85 0.59 3.75
CA LEU A 260 -7.73 0.50 4.69
C LEU A 260 -8.00 1.28 5.99
N ILE A 261 -8.59 2.47 5.88
CA ILE A 261 -9.02 3.25 7.05
C ILE A 261 -10.14 2.53 7.80
N GLY A 262 -11.09 1.91 7.09
CA GLY A 262 -12.13 1.10 7.70
C GLY A 262 -11.58 -0.05 8.56
N GLU A 263 -10.54 -0.75 8.09
CA GLU A 263 -9.86 -1.79 8.88
C GLU A 263 -9.21 -1.22 10.14
N ARG A 264 -8.49 -0.09 10.01
CA ARG A 264 -7.94 0.63 11.16
C ARG A 264 -9.04 1.00 12.16
N ASP A 265 -10.16 1.55 11.68
CA ASP A 265 -11.26 2.00 12.52
C ASP A 265 -12.01 0.82 13.17
N ALA A 266 -11.97 -0.37 12.57
CA ALA A 266 -12.42 -1.64 13.14
C ALA A 266 -11.42 -2.30 14.11
N ASP A 267 -10.45 -1.54 14.65
CA ASP A 267 -9.42 -2.02 15.58
C ASP A 267 -8.46 -3.08 15.00
N LYS A 268 -8.31 -3.16 13.69
CA LYS A 268 -7.28 -3.98 13.06
C LYS A 268 -5.95 -3.22 13.01
N ALA A 269 -4.85 -3.96 12.99
CA ALA A 269 -3.52 -3.41 12.73
C ALA A 269 -3.27 -3.39 11.22
N VAL A 270 -2.79 -2.27 10.68
CA VAL A 270 -2.48 -2.15 9.26
C VAL A 270 -1.01 -1.77 9.09
N LEU A 271 -0.26 -2.57 8.33
CA LEU A 271 1.10 -2.25 7.89
C LEU A 271 1.05 -1.86 6.42
N LEU A 272 1.21 -0.57 6.14
CA LEU A 272 1.18 -0.01 4.80
C LEU A 272 2.61 0.20 4.28
N VAL A 273 2.91 -0.36 3.13
CA VAL A 273 4.17 -0.10 2.41
C VAL A 273 3.84 0.54 1.06
N SER A 274 4.27 1.77 0.86
CA SER A 274 4.11 2.48 -0.42
C SER A 274 5.37 3.25 -0.77
N LEU A 275 5.67 3.31 -2.06
CA LEU A 275 6.72 4.19 -2.61
C LEU A 275 6.20 5.61 -2.84
N GLU A 276 4.89 5.80 -2.81
CA GLU A 276 4.26 7.13 -2.89
C GLU A 276 4.19 7.73 -1.49
N LEU A 277 5.10 8.67 -1.20
CA LEU A 277 5.16 9.33 0.11
C LEU A 277 3.83 9.99 0.48
N SER A 278 3.16 10.59 -0.49
CA SER A 278 1.84 11.19 -0.31
C SER A 278 0.78 10.19 0.17
N GLU A 279 0.80 8.95 -0.34
CA GLU A 279 -0.09 7.88 0.13
C GLU A 279 0.20 7.52 1.59
N VAL A 280 1.49 7.33 1.92
CA VAL A 280 1.91 7.02 3.30
C VAL A 280 1.48 8.12 4.25
N MET A 281 1.72 9.39 3.92
CA MET A 281 1.38 10.54 4.77
C MET A 281 -0.14 10.72 4.95
N ASN A 282 -0.92 10.44 3.91
CA ASN A 282 -2.38 10.58 3.97
C ASN A 282 -3.05 9.48 4.82
N LEU A 283 -2.51 8.26 4.81
CA LEU A 283 -3.15 7.11 5.44
C LEU A 283 -2.55 6.78 6.83
N ALA A 284 -1.23 6.86 6.97
CA ALA A 284 -0.55 6.40 8.18
C ALA A 284 -0.86 7.28 9.40
N ASP A 285 -0.91 6.65 10.58
CA ASP A 285 -0.89 7.32 11.88
C ASP A 285 0.55 7.55 12.34
N ARG A 286 1.41 6.56 12.13
CA ARG A 286 2.86 6.64 12.34
C ARG A 286 3.58 6.18 11.08
N ILE A 287 4.77 6.72 10.85
CA ILE A 287 5.60 6.41 9.68
C ILE A 287 6.97 5.94 10.17
N ALA A 288 7.32 4.71 9.81
CA ALA A 288 8.66 4.16 9.99
C ALA A 288 9.48 4.41 8.72
N ILE A 289 10.62 5.06 8.86
CA ILE A 289 11.49 5.44 7.75
C ILE A 289 12.64 4.44 7.65
N VAL A 290 12.82 3.88 6.45
CA VAL A 290 13.84 2.86 6.18
C VAL A 290 14.87 3.38 5.18
N ASN A 291 16.14 3.24 5.52
CA ASN A 291 17.25 3.54 4.62
C ASN A 291 18.36 2.50 4.78
N GLY A 292 18.90 1.98 3.65
CA GLY A 292 20.00 1.00 3.66
C GLY A 292 19.74 -0.30 4.44
N GLY A 293 18.47 -0.67 4.62
CA GLY A 293 18.05 -1.84 5.40
C GLY A 293 17.93 -1.60 6.90
N GLU A 294 18.05 -0.38 7.37
CA GLU A 294 17.99 0.02 8.77
C GLU A 294 16.80 0.92 9.05
N LEU A 295 16.25 0.87 10.25
CA LEU A 295 15.22 1.80 10.71
C LEU A 295 15.88 3.11 11.11
N ILE A 296 15.59 4.19 10.39
CA ILE A 296 16.11 5.53 10.70
C ILE A 296 15.33 6.18 11.85
N GLY A 297 14.03 5.93 11.90
CA GLY A 297 13.17 6.43 12.96
C GLY A 297 11.71 6.15 12.69
N VAL A 298 10.89 6.43 13.70
CA VAL A 298 9.42 6.37 13.59
C VAL A 298 8.87 7.72 14.02
N VAL A 299 8.09 8.35 13.16
CA VAL A 299 7.48 9.65 13.39
C VAL A 299 5.96 9.57 13.40
N ASN A 300 5.29 10.52 14.05
CA ASN A 300 3.85 10.68 13.96
C ASN A 300 3.52 11.40 12.65
N ALA A 301 2.63 10.84 11.84
CA ALA A 301 2.27 11.42 10.55
C ALA A 301 1.63 12.83 10.66
N ALA A 302 0.97 13.14 11.79
CA ALA A 302 0.36 14.45 12.02
C ALA A 302 1.38 15.54 12.43
N GLU A 303 2.61 15.16 12.82
CA GLU A 303 3.63 16.05 13.38
C GLU A 303 4.87 16.18 12.48
N THR A 304 4.82 15.64 11.27
CA THR A 304 5.93 15.65 10.31
C THR A 304 5.47 16.16 8.95
N ASP A 305 6.42 16.48 8.09
CA ASP A 305 6.18 16.92 6.71
C ASP A 305 7.01 16.10 5.70
N GLU A 306 6.71 16.30 4.41
CA GLU A 306 7.41 15.60 3.32
C GLU A 306 8.91 15.86 3.29
N ASN A 307 9.35 17.07 3.67
CA ASN A 307 10.76 17.45 3.67
C ASN A 307 11.51 16.72 4.78
N GLU A 308 10.92 16.66 5.99
CA GLU A 308 11.52 15.94 7.13
C GLU A 308 11.66 14.44 6.80
N ILE A 309 10.59 13.81 6.29
CA ILE A 309 10.64 12.40 5.89
C ILE A 309 11.66 12.20 4.76
N GLY A 310 11.68 13.08 3.76
CA GLY A 310 12.64 13.02 2.67
C GLY A 310 14.10 13.07 3.14
N LEU A 311 14.42 13.93 4.10
CA LEU A 311 15.75 13.99 4.71
C LEU A 311 16.09 12.69 5.46
N MET A 312 15.16 12.14 6.23
CA MET A 312 15.34 10.87 6.93
C MET A 312 15.51 9.71 5.93
N MET A 313 14.76 9.69 4.82
CA MET A 313 14.94 8.71 3.74
C MET A 313 16.32 8.82 3.06
N ALA A 314 16.95 9.99 3.10
CA ALA A 314 18.34 10.20 2.66
C ALA A 314 19.38 9.84 3.74
N GLY A 315 18.96 9.32 4.89
CA GLY A 315 19.85 8.88 5.98
C GLY A 315 20.22 9.97 6.99
N VAL A 316 19.51 11.11 7.01
CA VAL A 316 19.70 12.17 8.00
C VAL A 316 18.83 11.85 9.23
N HIS A 317 19.45 11.59 10.38
CA HIS A 317 18.71 11.36 11.63
C HIS A 317 18.08 12.64 12.20
N LYS A 318 16.88 12.52 12.76
CA LYS A 318 16.23 13.62 13.49
C LYS A 318 17.07 13.96 14.75
N GLY A 319 17.79 15.09 14.69
CA GLY A 319 18.62 15.51 15.84
C GLY A 319 20.09 15.75 15.57
N GLY A 320 20.51 15.78 14.34
CA GLY A 320 21.79 16.36 13.91
C GLY A 320 23.05 15.53 14.22
N SER A 321 23.82 15.50 13.27
CA SER A 321 25.21 15.17 13.01
C SER A 321 25.39 13.90 12.18
N LYS A 322 25.91 14.14 10.98
CA LYS A 322 26.55 13.11 10.18
C LYS A 322 27.61 12.43 11.06
N HIS A 323 27.53 11.13 11.19
CA HIS A 323 28.72 10.37 11.44
C HIS A 323 29.49 10.31 10.13
N ASP A 324 30.58 11.08 10.07
CA ASP A 324 31.64 10.94 9.08
C ASP A 324 32.29 9.55 9.16
#